data_f10252f3bc9fd905cc678ddcec2750b7
#
_entry.id   f10252f3bc9fd905cc678ddcec2750b7
#
_cell.length_a   1.000
_cell.length_b   1.000
_cell.length_c   1.000
_cell.angle_alpha   90.00
_cell.angle_beta   90.00
_cell.angle_gamma   90.00
#
_symmetry.space_group_name_H-M   'P 1'
#
loop_
_entity.id
_entity.type
_entity.pdbx_description
1 polymer ?
#
loop_
_entity_poly.entity_id
_entity_poly.type
_entity_poly.pdbx_seq_one_letter_code
_entity_poly.pdbx_strand_id
1 'polypeptide(L)'
;MAIIKIEEKYEYLKDVLLSILLIGIAFVINAGMSIRGLYQDDLFMWSTRRGVGFFKYVFPEQTRKFRPVYWIVAWIYQGILKNNISLIVPINIIIAAIIAIGVYFFAKSMAKSRGLAFTLASMFLISRFSYYNIGQFLGVMEAMALVFALLMLYFLYLYINNGKNIYFYYACGFYFLNCFTHERFMVLLPMLIFAAIVGKRRKILNALLSIALFAMITLIRLLALKSFVPEGTGGSKVSETFNLADFFLSMRIEILYLLGINTGPEHLNGINFHNVNTVLKLVIIIGILAAFAFIIKFIYSIAVYSKKIELSWIKNILLFTGFIIGSMVSSAVTIRVEMRWVYAPYLFMLLLISYIYGADKSIIVKRVKSKKIKASPGKIFHVSFTAVVLLFVWAFCMITADIYYRGYYDNIYIFIGQNRANSLADETYYKYGKDLRDKRIFIIKNDFKLSKFDSLEFFRSYDQNIREDIVTFIESYRSIGQIDDDMIVLSEDLKNNSYQDVTDFLRNLKIENVYGHYSDGWTDEEAKLNVMSGEKGEIHFEIMYPGELDGDEEIEIEVNGEKETLYLISNITQYEIDSTPNSLTAIHLKSNFYLPDASEQRGEDRLSYILNIKID
;
A
#
# COMPACT_ATOMS: atom_id res chain seq x y z
N MET A 1 -12.26 46.92 17.49
CA MET A 1 -12.35 45.60 18.17
C MET A 1 -13.31 44.63 17.46
N ALA A 2 -14.52 45.05 17.06
CA ALA A 2 -15.47 44.19 16.35
C ALA A 2 -14.98 43.75 14.95
N ILE A 3 -14.39 44.62 14.15
CA ILE A 3 -13.87 44.32 12.80
C ILE A 3 -12.72 43.29 12.87
N ILE A 4 -11.79 43.42 13.83
CA ILE A 4 -10.69 42.50 14.03
C ILE A 4 -11.21 41.09 14.39
N LYS A 5 -12.26 40.99 15.24
CA LYS A 5 -12.90 39.71 15.57
C LYS A 5 -13.61 39.06 14.37
N ILE A 6 -14.17 39.87 13.45
CA ILE A 6 -14.83 39.41 12.24
C ILE A 6 -13.77 38.85 11.25
N GLU A 7 -12.66 39.58 11.07
CA GLU A 7 -11.55 39.09 10.21
C GLU A 7 -10.92 37.78 10.74
N GLU A 8 -10.65 37.68 12.04
CA GLU A 8 -10.14 36.46 12.67
C GLU A 8 -11.12 35.31 12.50
N LYS A 9 -12.42 35.52 12.66
CA LYS A 9 -13.44 34.49 12.46
C LYS A 9 -13.51 34.02 10.99
N TYR A 10 -13.39 34.96 10.05
CA TYR A 10 -13.39 34.65 8.61
C TYR A 10 -12.13 33.84 8.20
N GLU A 11 -10.99 34.22 8.77
CA GLU A 11 -9.74 33.49 8.53
C GLU A 11 -9.77 32.06 9.12
N TYR A 12 -10.37 31.89 10.29
CA TYR A 12 -10.59 30.55 10.88
C TYR A 12 -11.53 29.69 10.02
N LEU A 13 -12.61 30.27 9.48
CA LEU A 13 -13.56 29.58 8.62
C LEU A 13 -12.89 29.05 7.35
N LYS A 14 -11.97 29.80 6.74
CA LYS A 14 -11.19 29.34 5.60
C LYS A 14 -10.35 28.11 5.95
N ASP A 15 -9.71 28.09 7.11
CA ASP A 15 -8.90 26.94 7.53
C ASP A 15 -9.77 25.70 7.77
N VAL A 16 -10.97 25.87 8.32
CA VAL A 16 -11.94 24.76 8.49
C VAL A 16 -12.39 24.22 7.13
N LEU A 17 -12.75 25.10 6.19
CA LEU A 17 -13.16 24.68 4.84
C LEU A 17 -12.04 23.92 4.11
N LEU A 18 -10.80 24.40 4.18
CA LEU A 18 -9.65 23.70 3.58
C LEU A 18 -9.39 22.36 4.27
N SER A 19 -9.59 22.24 5.58
CA SER A 19 -9.49 20.96 6.29
C SER A 19 -10.56 19.96 5.85
N ILE A 20 -11.80 20.42 5.65
CA ILE A 20 -12.90 19.60 5.10
C ILE A 20 -12.56 19.14 3.68
N LEU A 21 -12.02 20.03 2.84
CA LEU A 21 -11.59 19.68 1.50
C LEU A 21 -10.47 18.61 1.50
N LEU A 22 -9.51 18.68 2.44
CA LEU A 22 -8.49 17.64 2.60
C LEU A 22 -9.12 16.28 2.95
N ILE A 23 -10.13 16.24 3.82
CA ILE A 23 -10.88 15.01 4.11
C ILE A 23 -11.56 14.50 2.84
N GLY A 24 -12.23 15.36 2.08
CA GLY A 24 -12.85 15.01 0.80
C GLY A 24 -11.85 14.44 -0.20
N ILE A 25 -10.69 15.07 -0.38
CA ILE A 25 -9.60 14.58 -1.24
C ILE A 25 -9.15 13.18 -0.78
N ALA A 26 -8.98 12.96 0.53
CA ALA A 26 -8.54 11.67 1.06
C ALA A 26 -9.52 10.55 0.68
N PHE A 27 -10.82 10.77 0.75
CA PHE A 27 -11.83 9.79 0.34
C PHE A 27 -11.87 9.60 -1.18
N VAL A 28 -11.84 10.68 -1.96
CA VAL A 28 -11.93 10.63 -3.43
C VAL A 28 -10.73 9.87 -4.02
N ILE A 29 -9.51 10.18 -3.59
CA ILE A 29 -8.31 9.55 -4.16
C ILE A 29 -8.15 8.07 -3.78
N ASN A 30 -8.84 7.61 -2.74
CA ASN A 30 -8.84 6.22 -2.30
C ASN A 30 -10.20 5.54 -2.54
N ALA A 31 -11.08 6.16 -3.36
CA ALA A 31 -12.33 5.53 -3.76
C ALA A 31 -12.06 4.22 -4.51
N GLY A 32 -12.81 3.17 -4.16
CA GLY A 32 -12.63 1.83 -4.73
C GLY A 32 -11.64 0.94 -3.97
N MET A 33 -10.79 1.50 -3.08
CA MET A 33 -9.96 0.67 -2.20
C MET A 33 -10.84 0.02 -1.11
N SER A 34 -10.72 -1.29 -0.94
CA SER A 34 -11.47 -2.02 0.09
C SER A 34 -10.68 -3.21 0.60
N ILE A 35 -10.87 -3.52 1.89
CA ILE A 35 -10.39 -4.75 2.51
C ILE A 35 -11.62 -5.51 2.95
N ARG A 36 -11.81 -6.70 2.37
CA ARG A 36 -12.88 -7.65 2.72
C ARG A 36 -12.32 -8.91 3.35
N GLY A 37 -11.05 -9.22 3.08
CA GLY A 37 -10.30 -10.30 3.72
C GLY A 37 -8.91 -9.81 4.15
N LEU A 38 -8.33 -10.39 5.18
CA LEU A 38 -6.99 -10.06 5.67
C LEU A 38 -5.93 -10.95 5.02
N TYR A 39 -4.76 -10.39 4.71
CA TYR A 39 -3.67 -11.07 4.04
C TYR A 39 -2.35 -10.96 4.83
N GLN A 40 -1.59 -12.06 4.91
CA GLN A 40 -0.25 -12.13 5.52
C GLN A 40 -0.12 -11.43 6.89
N ASP A 41 0.73 -10.38 6.97
CA ASP A 41 1.05 -9.68 8.20
C ASP A 41 -0.22 -9.10 8.89
N ASP A 42 -1.19 -8.63 8.12
CA ASP A 42 -2.45 -8.11 8.66
C ASP A 42 -3.26 -9.23 9.32
N LEU A 43 -3.32 -10.40 8.71
CA LEU A 43 -3.98 -11.57 9.25
C LEU A 43 -3.30 -12.07 10.53
N PHE A 44 -1.96 -12.17 10.51
CA PHE A 44 -1.18 -12.55 11.68
C PHE A 44 -1.40 -11.58 12.84
N MET A 45 -1.33 -10.28 12.58
CA MET A 45 -1.51 -9.25 13.61
C MET A 45 -2.92 -9.21 14.18
N TRP A 46 -3.92 -9.48 13.33
CA TRP A 46 -5.31 -9.60 13.75
C TRP A 46 -5.53 -10.81 14.64
N SER A 47 -4.97 -11.95 14.27
CA SER A 47 -5.14 -13.22 15.00
C SER A 47 -4.47 -13.20 16.38
N THR A 48 -3.36 -12.45 16.55
CA THR A 48 -2.61 -12.39 17.82
C THR A 48 -3.41 -11.83 19.00
N ARG A 49 -4.49 -11.07 18.75
CA ARG A 49 -5.38 -10.56 19.81
C ARG A 49 -6.35 -11.61 20.34
N ARG A 50 -6.58 -12.67 19.58
CA ARG A 50 -7.63 -13.65 19.88
C ARG A 50 -7.34 -14.41 21.18
N GLY A 51 -8.28 -14.37 22.11
CA GLY A 51 -8.16 -15.07 23.40
C GLY A 51 -7.08 -14.54 24.35
N VAL A 52 -6.44 -13.40 24.01
CA VAL A 52 -5.32 -12.83 24.77
C VAL A 52 -5.78 -11.56 25.48
N GLY A 53 -5.46 -11.44 26.78
CA GLY A 53 -5.74 -10.23 27.57
C GLY A 53 -4.83 -9.07 27.19
N PHE A 54 -5.28 -7.82 27.49
CA PHE A 54 -4.57 -6.58 27.11
C PHE A 54 -3.07 -6.59 27.43
N PHE A 55 -2.70 -6.93 28.67
CA PHE A 55 -1.29 -6.90 29.08
C PHE A 55 -0.42 -7.91 28.32
N LYS A 56 -0.94 -9.13 28.08
CA LYS A 56 -0.24 -10.15 27.32
C LYS A 56 -0.14 -9.81 25.84
N TYR A 57 -1.11 -9.09 25.31
CA TYR A 57 -1.07 -8.56 23.94
C TYR A 57 -0.02 -7.44 23.78
N VAL A 58 0.01 -6.49 24.74
CA VAL A 58 0.94 -5.34 24.69
C VAL A 58 2.39 -5.74 25.01
N PHE A 59 2.57 -6.75 25.86
CA PHE A 59 3.88 -7.26 26.27
C PHE A 59 3.96 -8.76 26.02
N PRO A 60 3.96 -9.20 24.74
CA PRO A 60 4.00 -10.62 24.43
C PRO A 60 5.33 -11.25 24.84
N GLU A 61 5.26 -12.46 25.39
CA GLU A 61 6.42 -13.28 25.66
C GLU A 61 7.06 -13.75 24.35
N GLN A 62 8.40 -13.85 24.31
CA GLN A 62 9.16 -14.35 23.15
C GLN A 62 8.92 -13.59 21.82
N THR A 63 8.66 -12.29 21.91
CA THR A 63 8.49 -11.47 20.71
C THR A 63 9.84 -11.20 20.03
N ARG A 64 9.81 -11.18 18.68
CA ARG A 64 10.96 -10.74 17.85
C ARG A 64 11.02 -9.22 17.69
N LYS A 65 9.93 -8.52 17.95
CA LYS A 65 9.83 -7.06 17.84
C LYS A 65 9.11 -6.50 19.06
N PHE A 66 9.70 -5.51 19.70
CA PHE A 66 9.13 -4.89 20.91
C PHE A 66 8.57 -3.52 20.57
N ARG A 67 7.25 -3.42 20.42
CA ARG A 67 6.52 -2.22 19.97
C ARG A 67 5.30 -1.93 20.87
N PRO A 68 5.45 -1.77 22.18
CA PRO A 68 4.31 -1.67 23.09
C PRO A 68 3.37 -0.51 22.77
N VAL A 69 3.88 0.64 22.30
CA VAL A 69 3.04 1.78 21.91
C VAL A 69 2.17 1.42 20.71
N TYR A 70 2.74 0.76 19.69
CA TYR A 70 1.95 0.26 18.58
C TYR A 70 0.91 -0.77 19.03
N TRP A 71 1.27 -1.74 19.89
CA TRP A 71 0.35 -2.76 20.38
C TRP A 71 -0.84 -2.17 21.14
N ILE A 72 -0.62 -1.10 21.94
CA ILE A 72 -1.72 -0.35 22.57
C ILE A 72 -2.64 0.24 21.51
N VAL A 73 -2.09 0.90 20.49
CA VAL A 73 -2.88 1.49 19.39
C VAL A 73 -3.62 0.40 18.62
N ALA A 74 -2.98 -0.71 18.29
CA ALA A 74 -3.60 -1.84 17.59
C ALA A 74 -4.73 -2.48 18.41
N TRP A 75 -4.57 -2.59 19.73
CA TRP A 75 -5.63 -3.06 20.62
C TRP A 75 -6.87 -2.19 20.56
N ILE A 76 -6.68 -0.87 20.68
CA ILE A 76 -7.77 0.11 20.60
C ILE A 76 -8.39 0.08 19.21
N TYR A 77 -7.58 0.05 18.16
CA TYR A 77 -8.02 0.03 16.78
C TYR A 77 -8.90 -1.18 16.47
N GLN A 78 -8.43 -2.39 16.82
CA GLN A 78 -9.27 -3.60 16.71
C GLN A 78 -10.53 -3.53 17.58
N GLY A 79 -10.45 -2.90 18.76
CA GLY A 79 -11.63 -2.67 19.60
C GLY A 79 -12.70 -1.80 18.95
N ILE A 80 -12.27 -0.79 18.15
CA ILE A 80 -13.16 0.07 17.37
C ILE A 80 -13.74 -0.68 16.17
N LEU A 81 -12.91 -1.42 15.46
CA LEU A 81 -13.29 -2.22 14.28
C LEU A 81 -14.25 -3.37 14.68
N LYS A 82 -14.11 -3.89 15.90
CA LYS A 82 -14.72 -5.15 16.34
C LYS A 82 -14.35 -6.26 15.36
N ASN A 83 -15.32 -6.87 14.67
CA ASN A 83 -15.07 -7.88 13.64
C ASN A 83 -15.37 -7.36 12.22
N ASN A 84 -15.52 -6.04 12.06
CA ASN A 84 -15.82 -5.44 10.77
C ASN A 84 -14.53 -5.00 10.06
N ILE A 85 -13.94 -5.91 9.29
CA ILE A 85 -12.72 -5.71 8.53
C ILE A 85 -12.88 -4.59 7.49
N SER A 86 -14.08 -4.40 6.92
CA SER A 86 -14.33 -3.38 5.89
C SER A 86 -14.17 -1.94 6.39
N LEU A 87 -14.16 -1.71 7.71
CA LEU A 87 -13.90 -0.40 8.31
C LEU A 87 -12.41 -0.02 8.33
N ILE A 88 -11.48 -0.94 8.02
CA ILE A 88 -10.04 -0.66 8.05
C ILE A 88 -9.70 0.50 7.11
N VAL A 89 -10.08 0.40 5.85
CA VAL A 89 -9.78 1.45 4.85
C VAL A 89 -10.41 2.79 5.19
N PRO A 90 -11.72 2.91 5.49
CA PRO A 90 -12.30 4.19 5.88
C PRO A 90 -11.63 4.85 7.09
N ILE A 91 -11.27 4.09 8.11
CA ILE A 91 -10.60 4.63 9.29
C ILE A 91 -9.17 5.06 8.95
N ASN A 92 -8.42 4.28 8.16
CA ASN A 92 -7.08 4.65 7.71
C ASN A 92 -7.10 5.93 6.84
N ILE A 93 -8.13 6.11 6.01
CA ILE A 93 -8.34 7.36 5.24
C ILE A 93 -8.53 8.54 6.19
N ILE A 94 -9.34 8.39 7.24
CA ILE A 94 -9.55 9.45 8.25
C ILE A 94 -8.22 9.76 8.97
N ILE A 95 -7.44 8.76 9.35
CA ILE A 95 -6.13 8.94 9.99
C ILE A 95 -5.19 9.71 9.04
N ALA A 96 -5.11 9.31 7.77
CA ALA A 96 -4.30 10.01 6.77
C ALA A 96 -4.75 11.47 6.58
N ALA A 97 -6.06 11.74 6.57
CA ALA A 97 -6.61 13.09 6.49
C ALA A 97 -6.25 13.94 7.72
N ILE A 98 -6.29 13.38 8.93
CA ILE A 98 -5.88 14.06 10.17
C ILE A 98 -4.38 14.43 10.09
N ILE A 99 -3.53 13.51 9.62
CA ILE A 99 -2.10 13.81 9.42
C ILE A 99 -1.93 14.93 8.41
N ALA A 100 -2.64 14.91 7.29
CA ALA A 100 -2.57 15.95 6.27
C ALA A 100 -3.04 17.31 6.78
N ILE A 101 -4.05 17.35 7.64
CA ILE A 101 -4.47 18.59 8.33
C ILE A 101 -3.35 19.09 9.25
N GLY A 102 -2.66 18.20 9.96
CA GLY A 102 -1.47 18.56 10.74
C GLY A 102 -0.35 19.14 9.87
N VAL A 103 -0.08 18.51 8.72
CA VAL A 103 0.86 19.01 7.71
C VAL A 103 0.44 20.40 7.19
N TYR A 104 -0.85 20.59 6.88
CA TYR A 104 -1.39 21.87 6.45
C TYR A 104 -1.10 22.99 7.47
N PHE A 105 -1.43 22.78 8.74
CA PHE A 105 -1.20 23.80 9.76
C PHE A 105 0.29 24.07 10.00
N PHE A 106 1.13 23.03 9.99
CA PHE A 106 2.56 23.21 10.15
C PHE A 106 3.17 23.93 8.95
N ALA A 107 2.86 23.51 7.72
CA ALA A 107 3.30 24.19 6.50
C ALA A 107 2.81 25.64 6.45
N LYS A 108 1.55 25.91 6.80
CA LYS A 108 0.99 27.26 6.86
C LYS A 108 1.76 28.15 7.84
N SER A 109 2.14 27.62 9.00
CA SER A 109 2.89 28.39 10.01
C SER A 109 4.26 28.84 9.49
N MET A 110 4.90 28.04 8.63
CA MET A 110 6.21 28.34 8.03
C MET A 110 6.11 29.19 6.76
N ALA A 111 5.30 28.77 5.79
CA ALA A 111 5.15 29.44 4.49
C ALA A 111 4.36 30.75 4.57
N LYS A 112 3.53 30.91 5.60
CA LYS A 112 2.56 32.03 5.71
C LYS A 112 1.72 32.18 4.42
N SER A 113 1.32 31.04 3.86
CA SER A 113 0.52 30.90 2.66
C SER A 113 -0.42 29.71 2.80
N ARG A 114 -1.73 29.95 2.81
CA ARG A 114 -2.75 28.90 2.86
C ARG A 114 -2.77 28.04 1.61
N GLY A 115 -2.70 28.69 0.44
CA GLY A 115 -2.72 27.99 -0.83
C GLY A 115 -1.57 26.99 -0.94
N LEU A 116 -0.31 27.41 -0.67
CA LEU A 116 0.83 26.50 -0.68
C LEU A 116 0.69 25.40 0.36
N ALA A 117 0.30 25.72 1.59
CA ALA A 117 0.13 24.72 2.65
C ALA A 117 -0.93 23.67 2.28
N PHE A 118 -2.04 24.09 1.70
CA PHE A 118 -3.09 23.21 1.19
C PHE A 118 -2.59 22.31 0.05
N THR A 119 -1.87 22.90 -0.93
CA THR A 119 -1.27 22.15 -2.03
C THR A 119 -0.32 21.05 -1.50
N LEU A 120 0.58 21.40 -0.57
CA LEU A 120 1.54 20.42 -0.01
C LEU A 120 0.82 19.32 0.81
N ALA A 121 -0.20 19.65 1.58
CA ALA A 121 -1.02 18.68 2.29
C ALA A 121 -1.81 17.78 1.34
N SER A 122 -2.32 18.32 0.23
CA SER A 122 -2.97 17.55 -0.84
C SER A 122 -1.98 16.61 -1.53
N MET A 123 -0.76 17.08 -1.84
CA MET A 123 0.31 16.22 -2.40
C MET A 123 0.64 15.05 -1.47
N PHE A 124 0.68 15.30 -0.16
CA PHE A 124 0.90 14.24 0.83
C PHE A 124 -0.20 13.16 0.77
N LEU A 125 -1.48 13.54 0.70
CA LEU A 125 -2.62 12.63 0.58
C LEU A 125 -2.64 11.86 -0.74
N ILE A 126 -2.38 12.56 -1.85
CA ILE A 126 -2.44 12.00 -3.20
C ILE A 126 -1.23 11.10 -3.47
N SER A 127 -0.14 11.27 -2.71
CA SER A 127 1.10 10.54 -2.94
C SER A 127 0.89 9.03 -3.00
N ARG A 128 1.59 8.39 -3.94
CA ARG A 128 1.60 6.93 -4.06
C ARG A 128 2.18 6.22 -2.83
N PHE A 129 2.91 6.93 -1.98
CA PHE A 129 3.51 6.39 -0.76
C PHE A 129 2.49 6.13 0.35
N SER A 130 1.33 6.82 0.33
CA SER A 130 0.28 6.67 1.32
C SER A 130 -0.52 5.36 1.18
N TYR A 131 -0.46 4.73 0.00
CA TYR A 131 -1.32 3.65 -0.40
C TYR A 131 -1.24 2.43 0.52
N TYR A 132 -0.02 1.98 0.84
CA TYR A 132 0.18 0.87 1.77
C TYR A 132 -0.44 1.12 3.15
N ASN A 133 -0.34 2.37 3.63
CA ASN A 133 -0.82 2.72 4.96
C ASN A 133 -2.36 2.77 5.03
N ILE A 134 -3.01 2.96 3.87
CA ILE A 134 -4.47 2.98 3.78
C ILE A 134 -5.02 1.57 3.54
N GLY A 135 -4.39 0.79 2.66
CA GLY A 135 -4.84 -0.53 2.24
C GLY A 135 -4.41 -1.69 3.15
N GLN A 136 -3.98 -1.45 4.39
CA GLN A 136 -3.53 -2.47 5.33
C GLN A 136 -3.97 -2.17 6.76
N PHE A 137 -4.24 -3.22 7.53
CA PHE A 137 -4.43 -3.09 8.98
C PHE A 137 -3.16 -2.55 9.68
N LEU A 138 -1.99 -3.04 9.26
CA LEU A 138 -0.69 -2.54 9.73
C LEU A 138 -0.41 -1.08 9.38
N GLY A 139 -1.17 -0.48 8.47
CA GLY A 139 -1.02 0.91 8.08
C GLY A 139 -1.11 1.89 9.24
N VAL A 140 -1.88 1.57 10.28
CA VAL A 140 -1.98 2.39 11.50
C VAL A 140 -0.64 2.51 12.25
N MET A 141 0.24 1.50 12.17
CA MET A 141 1.57 1.54 12.79
C MET A 141 2.45 2.63 12.16
N GLU A 142 2.52 2.62 10.83
CA GLU A 142 3.28 3.61 10.07
C GLU A 142 2.71 5.02 10.24
N ALA A 143 1.38 5.14 10.21
CA ALA A 143 0.69 6.41 10.41
C ALA A 143 0.97 6.99 11.80
N MET A 144 0.91 6.21 12.87
CA MET A 144 1.19 6.66 14.23
C MET A 144 2.67 7.02 14.43
N ALA A 145 3.60 6.22 13.88
CA ALA A 145 5.02 6.55 13.91
C ALA A 145 5.30 7.87 13.18
N LEU A 146 4.63 8.10 12.05
CA LEU A 146 4.73 9.35 11.31
C LEU A 146 4.17 10.55 12.10
N VAL A 147 3.04 10.38 12.81
CA VAL A 147 2.49 11.42 13.71
C VAL A 147 3.51 11.80 14.78
N PHE A 148 4.10 10.81 15.46
CA PHE A 148 5.09 11.10 16.49
C PHE A 148 6.36 11.73 15.93
N ALA A 149 6.84 11.31 14.76
CA ALA A 149 7.96 11.95 14.08
C ALA A 149 7.64 13.39 13.66
N LEU A 150 6.44 13.66 13.15
CA LEU A 150 5.96 15.00 12.80
C LEU A 150 5.89 15.92 14.02
N LEU A 151 5.34 15.44 15.14
CA LEU A 151 5.27 16.19 16.40
C LEU A 151 6.67 16.42 16.98
N MET A 152 7.56 15.42 16.93
CA MET A 152 8.96 15.58 17.31
C MET A 152 9.62 16.71 16.50
N LEU A 153 9.51 16.67 15.17
CA LEU A 153 10.04 17.70 14.28
C LEU A 153 9.45 19.09 14.60
N TYR A 154 8.14 19.16 14.78
CA TYR A 154 7.45 20.42 15.13
C TYR A 154 7.99 21.04 16.42
N PHE A 155 8.13 20.24 17.48
CA PHE A 155 8.63 20.74 18.74
C PHE A 155 10.12 21.06 18.71
N LEU A 156 10.95 20.34 17.94
CA LEU A 156 12.35 20.73 17.71
C LEU A 156 12.45 22.04 16.92
N TYR A 157 11.59 22.22 15.91
CA TYR A 157 11.50 23.48 15.18
C TYR A 157 11.15 24.65 16.12
N LEU A 158 10.15 24.47 17.01
CA LEU A 158 9.79 25.49 18.02
C LEU A 158 10.92 25.73 19.02
N TYR A 159 11.64 24.69 19.44
CA TYR A 159 12.77 24.80 20.36
C TYR A 159 13.91 25.63 19.77
N ILE A 160 14.32 25.35 18.53
CA ILE A 160 15.39 26.08 17.84
C ILE A 160 15.02 27.55 17.66
N ASN A 161 13.79 27.86 17.31
CA ASN A 161 13.37 29.23 17.03
C ASN A 161 13.02 30.03 18.30
N ASN A 162 12.29 29.45 19.25
CA ASN A 162 11.79 30.13 20.45
C ASN A 162 12.72 29.99 21.66
N GLY A 163 13.57 28.95 21.71
CA GLY A 163 14.52 28.71 22.78
C GLY A 163 13.91 28.24 24.11
N LYS A 164 12.64 27.80 24.14
CA LYS A 164 11.98 27.28 25.37
C LYS A 164 12.26 25.80 25.51
N ASN A 165 12.91 25.38 26.63
CA ASN A 165 13.27 23.99 26.88
C ASN A 165 12.08 23.02 26.91
N ILE A 166 10.89 23.49 27.27
CA ILE A 166 9.68 22.65 27.30
C ILE A 166 9.41 22.00 25.93
N TYR A 167 9.68 22.70 24.82
CA TYR A 167 9.53 22.13 23.49
C TYR A 167 10.53 21.00 23.23
N PHE A 168 11.75 21.13 23.77
CA PHE A 168 12.73 20.05 23.67
C PHE A 168 12.27 18.79 24.42
N TYR A 169 11.69 18.97 25.61
CA TYR A 169 11.19 17.84 26.41
C TYR A 169 9.99 17.16 25.76
N TYR A 170 9.08 17.91 25.12
CA TYR A 170 8.02 17.33 24.31
C TYR A 170 8.59 16.53 23.12
N ALA A 171 9.61 17.05 22.44
CA ALA A 171 10.27 16.31 21.36
C ALA A 171 10.90 15.00 21.85
N CYS A 172 11.53 15.00 23.03
CA CYS A 172 12.05 13.78 23.68
C CYS A 172 10.93 12.77 23.98
N GLY A 173 9.77 13.24 24.47
CA GLY A 173 8.61 12.38 24.71
C GLY A 173 8.08 11.75 23.44
N PHE A 174 7.94 12.52 22.34
CA PHE A 174 7.51 11.98 21.05
C PHE A 174 8.56 11.07 20.40
N TYR A 175 9.85 11.33 20.61
CA TYR A 175 10.91 10.41 20.19
C TYR A 175 10.79 9.06 20.92
N PHE A 176 10.56 9.07 22.23
CA PHE A 176 10.34 7.86 23.02
C PHE A 176 9.14 7.06 22.50
N LEU A 177 7.98 7.70 22.35
CA LEU A 177 6.79 7.06 21.81
C LEU A 177 7.03 6.49 20.40
N ASN A 178 7.74 7.22 19.55
CA ASN A 178 8.06 6.80 18.19
C ASN A 178 8.94 5.56 18.18
N CYS A 179 9.99 5.51 18.99
CA CYS A 179 10.87 4.34 19.10
C CYS A 179 10.13 3.06 19.52
N PHE A 180 9.08 3.18 20.35
CA PHE A 180 8.25 2.05 20.78
C PHE A 180 7.01 1.82 19.91
N THR A 181 6.79 2.67 18.90
CA THR A 181 5.83 2.42 17.81
C THR A 181 6.51 1.68 16.67
N HIS A 182 7.66 2.18 16.20
CA HIS A 182 8.44 1.57 15.15
C HIS A 182 9.94 1.85 15.35
N GLU A 183 10.74 0.79 15.51
CA GLU A 183 12.17 0.86 15.83
C GLU A 183 13.02 1.62 14.80
N ARG A 184 12.60 1.69 13.54
CA ARG A 184 13.34 2.40 12.49
C ARG A 184 13.54 3.90 12.80
N PHE A 185 12.67 4.50 13.61
CA PHE A 185 12.79 5.91 14.00
C PHE A 185 13.82 6.15 15.12
N MET A 186 14.46 5.11 15.67
CA MET A 186 15.61 5.27 16.59
C MET A 186 16.74 6.05 15.92
N VAL A 187 16.87 5.98 14.61
CA VAL A 187 17.83 6.72 13.77
C VAL A 187 17.69 8.24 13.87
N LEU A 188 16.59 8.78 14.41
CA LEU A 188 16.38 10.21 14.59
C LEU A 188 17.08 10.80 15.84
N LEU A 189 17.79 9.98 16.65
CA LEU A 189 18.61 10.47 17.77
C LEU A 189 19.56 11.62 17.39
N PRO A 190 20.32 11.57 16.27
CA PRO A 190 21.19 12.66 15.86
C PRO A 190 20.46 14.00 15.73
N MET A 191 19.17 14.00 15.42
CA MET A 191 18.38 15.23 15.28
C MET A 191 18.02 15.84 16.65
N LEU A 192 17.80 15.02 17.68
CA LEU A 192 17.69 15.51 19.07
C LEU A 192 19.00 16.16 19.53
N ILE A 193 20.13 15.47 19.33
CA ILE A 193 21.46 15.96 19.71
C ILE A 193 21.79 17.25 18.94
N PHE A 194 21.54 17.26 17.62
CA PHE A 194 21.72 18.46 16.79
C PHE A 194 20.91 19.64 17.33
N ALA A 195 19.63 19.44 17.60
CA ALA A 195 18.76 20.50 18.12
C ALA A 195 19.24 20.98 19.51
N ALA A 196 19.69 20.09 20.37
CA ALA A 196 20.29 20.45 21.67
C ALA A 196 21.50 21.37 21.50
N ILE A 197 22.44 21.02 20.59
CA ILE A 197 23.68 21.77 20.33
C ILE A 197 23.38 23.15 19.73
N VAL A 198 22.49 23.21 18.73
CA VAL A 198 22.18 24.47 18.04
C VAL A 198 21.17 25.34 18.79
N GLY A 199 20.52 24.79 19.79
CA GLY A 199 19.55 25.49 20.65
C GLY A 199 20.16 26.63 21.46
N LYS A 200 19.31 27.44 22.08
CA LYS A 200 19.74 28.63 22.81
C LYS A 200 20.08 28.38 24.28
N ARG A 201 19.52 27.32 24.88
CA ARG A 201 19.60 27.09 26.35
C ARG A 201 19.93 25.63 26.66
N ARG A 202 20.66 25.39 27.77
CA ARG A 202 20.96 24.07 28.35
C ARG A 202 21.52 23.04 27.35
N LYS A 203 22.36 23.47 26.43
CA LYS A 203 22.86 22.67 25.31
C LYS A 203 23.44 21.31 25.76
N ILE A 204 24.39 21.32 26.68
CA ILE A 204 25.06 20.11 27.20
C ILE A 204 24.04 19.21 27.89
N LEU A 205 23.21 19.78 28.79
CA LEU A 205 22.22 19.02 29.53
C LEU A 205 21.20 18.36 28.59
N ASN A 206 20.72 19.08 27.58
CA ASN A 206 19.78 18.53 26.58
C ASN A 206 20.44 17.47 25.70
N ALA A 207 21.71 17.61 25.32
CA ALA A 207 22.44 16.58 24.58
C ALA A 207 22.65 15.31 25.44
N LEU A 208 23.04 15.47 26.72
CA LEU A 208 23.15 14.35 27.66
C LEU A 208 21.80 13.66 27.91
N LEU A 209 20.71 14.44 28.03
CA LEU A 209 19.36 13.89 28.14
C LEU A 209 18.97 13.06 26.89
N SER A 210 19.34 13.51 25.68
CA SER A 210 19.09 12.75 24.45
C SER A 210 19.81 11.41 24.44
N ILE A 211 21.08 11.39 24.88
CA ILE A 211 21.89 10.17 24.96
C ILE A 211 21.34 9.23 26.05
N ALA A 212 21.01 9.78 27.21
CA ALA A 212 20.43 9.00 28.32
C ALA A 212 19.08 8.38 27.94
N LEU A 213 18.23 9.15 27.23
CA LEU A 213 16.96 8.67 26.70
C LEU A 213 17.16 7.51 25.71
N PHE A 214 18.11 7.62 24.79
CA PHE A 214 18.42 6.56 23.84
C PHE A 214 18.97 5.31 24.55
N ALA A 215 19.88 5.49 25.51
CA ALA A 215 20.40 4.39 26.33
C ALA A 215 19.26 3.68 27.07
N MET A 216 18.33 4.43 27.66
CA MET A 216 17.14 3.87 28.32
C MET A 216 16.27 3.07 27.35
N ILE A 217 15.97 3.60 26.16
CA ILE A 217 15.19 2.90 25.12
C ILE A 217 15.88 1.60 24.72
N THR A 218 17.20 1.66 24.49
CA THR A 218 18.00 0.49 24.10
C THR A 218 18.03 -0.55 25.23
N LEU A 219 18.18 -0.12 26.48
CA LEU A 219 18.14 -1.01 27.64
C LEU A 219 16.79 -1.71 27.79
N ILE A 220 15.68 -0.98 27.68
CA ILE A 220 14.32 -1.56 27.74
C ILE A 220 14.15 -2.60 26.62
N ARG A 221 14.61 -2.31 25.40
CA ARG A 221 14.56 -3.26 24.29
C ARG A 221 15.43 -4.49 24.54
N LEU A 222 16.65 -4.29 25.04
CA LEU A 222 17.56 -5.39 25.38
C LEU A 222 16.93 -6.33 26.42
N LEU A 223 16.31 -5.79 27.45
CA LEU A 223 15.62 -6.59 28.46
C LEU A 223 14.44 -7.37 27.89
N ALA A 224 13.69 -6.76 26.95
CA ALA A 224 12.52 -7.38 26.32
C ALA A 224 12.88 -8.42 25.24
N LEU A 225 13.87 -8.12 24.39
CA LEU A 225 14.23 -8.94 23.21
C LEU A 225 15.44 -9.85 23.43
N LYS A 226 16.19 -9.64 24.52
CA LYS A 226 17.51 -10.28 24.77
C LYS A 226 18.51 -10.08 23.62
N SER A 227 18.33 -9.02 22.83
CA SER A 227 19.14 -8.66 21.67
C SER A 227 19.29 -7.15 21.57
N PHE A 228 20.50 -6.66 21.24
CA PHE A 228 20.76 -5.24 20.98
C PHE A 228 20.23 -4.78 19.63
N VAL A 229 20.24 -5.67 18.64
CA VAL A 229 19.88 -5.35 17.26
C VAL A 229 18.46 -5.82 16.98
N PRO A 230 17.53 -4.93 16.64
CA PRO A 230 16.19 -5.34 16.24
C PRO A 230 16.25 -6.14 14.93
N GLU A 231 15.37 -7.12 14.80
CA GLU A 231 15.20 -7.83 13.54
C GLU A 231 14.65 -6.87 12.47
N GLY A 232 15.22 -6.95 11.28
CA GLY A 232 14.80 -6.20 10.10
C GLY A 232 13.60 -6.81 9.39
N THR A 233 13.42 -6.44 8.14
CA THR A 233 12.36 -6.94 7.26
C THR A 233 12.55 -8.44 6.99
N GLY A 234 11.46 -9.21 7.08
CA GLY A 234 11.50 -10.66 6.85
C GLY A 234 12.29 -11.46 7.91
N GLY A 235 12.50 -10.91 9.12
CA GLY A 235 13.26 -11.57 10.17
C GLY A 235 14.79 -11.52 9.98
N SER A 236 15.26 -10.72 9.01
CA SER A 236 16.71 -10.55 8.76
C SER A 236 17.38 -9.79 9.88
N LYS A 237 18.64 -10.12 10.17
CA LYS A 237 19.48 -9.31 11.07
C LYS A 237 20.33 -8.35 10.26
N VAL A 238 20.21 -7.06 10.53
CA VAL A 238 21.01 -6.03 9.82
C VAL A 238 22.51 -6.31 9.88
N SER A 239 23.01 -6.86 10.99
CA SER A 239 24.41 -7.25 11.13
C SER A 239 24.87 -8.35 10.16
N GLU A 240 23.95 -9.18 9.68
CA GLU A 240 24.24 -10.30 8.77
C GLU A 240 23.98 -9.93 7.30
N THR A 241 23.05 -9.01 7.05
CA THR A 241 22.58 -8.68 5.69
C THR A 241 23.10 -7.33 5.19
N PHE A 242 23.71 -6.51 6.04
CA PHE A 242 24.17 -5.18 5.65
C PHE A 242 25.33 -5.25 4.66
N ASN A 243 25.11 -4.60 3.49
CA ASN A 243 26.10 -4.38 2.47
C ASN A 243 26.14 -2.89 2.11
N LEU A 244 27.32 -2.30 2.08
CA LEU A 244 27.48 -0.87 1.82
C LEU A 244 27.05 -0.47 0.40
N ALA A 245 27.27 -1.33 -0.60
CA ALA A 245 26.85 -1.07 -1.98
C ALA A 245 25.32 -1.07 -2.09
N ASP A 246 24.65 -2.05 -1.46
CA ASP A 246 23.19 -2.15 -1.43
C ASP A 246 22.56 -0.99 -0.64
N PHE A 247 23.22 -0.53 0.43
CA PHE A 247 22.80 0.67 1.16
C PHE A 247 22.79 1.91 0.25
N PHE A 248 23.86 2.18 -0.50
CA PHE A 248 23.87 3.33 -1.42
C PHE A 248 22.91 3.16 -2.59
N LEU A 249 22.73 1.93 -3.09
CA LEU A 249 21.71 1.64 -4.11
C LEU A 249 20.31 1.94 -3.57
N SER A 250 20.01 1.50 -2.36
CA SER A 250 18.72 1.75 -1.68
C SER A 250 18.49 3.25 -1.47
N MET A 251 19.48 3.99 -0.97
CA MET A 251 19.42 5.46 -0.84
C MET A 251 19.13 6.14 -2.18
N ARG A 252 19.79 5.68 -3.27
CA ARG A 252 19.55 6.19 -4.63
C ARG A 252 18.11 5.91 -5.08
N ILE A 253 17.57 4.71 -4.84
CA ILE A 253 16.20 4.34 -5.18
C ILE A 253 15.21 5.27 -4.47
N GLU A 254 15.39 5.51 -3.17
CA GLU A 254 14.52 6.40 -2.40
C GLU A 254 14.58 7.86 -2.88
N ILE A 255 15.77 8.37 -3.21
CA ILE A 255 15.91 9.72 -3.79
C ILE A 255 15.15 9.80 -5.12
N LEU A 256 15.28 8.80 -5.98
CA LEU A 256 14.56 8.75 -7.25
C LEU A 256 13.05 8.69 -7.06
N TYR A 257 12.55 7.93 -6.05
CA TYR A 257 11.15 7.95 -5.68
C TYR A 257 10.67 9.34 -5.25
N LEU A 258 11.44 10.06 -4.42
CA LEU A 258 11.11 11.44 -4.02
C LEU A 258 11.03 12.40 -5.21
N LEU A 259 11.78 12.12 -6.29
CA LEU A 259 11.77 12.87 -7.53
C LEU A 259 10.68 12.43 -8.53
N GLY A 260 9.83 11.46 -8.18
CA GLY A 260 8.77 10.96 -9.07
C GLY A 260 9.23 9.84 -10.02
N ILE A 261 10.42 9.31 -9.84
CA ILE A 261 11.01 8.26 -10.70
C ILE A 261 10.93 6.92 -9.95
N ASN A 262 9.98 6.06 -10.35
CA ASN A 262 9.90 4.71 -9.81
C ASN A 262 11.00 3.83 -10.41
N THR A 263 11.75 3.18 -9.53
CA THR A 263 12.85 2.26 -9.90
C THR A 263 12.81 1.02 -9.02
N GLY A 264 13.56 -0.02 -9.40
CA GLY A 264 13.56 -1.29 -8.67
C GLY A 264 12.52 -2.29 -9.20
N PRO A 265 12.28 -3.39 -8.50
CA PRO A 265 11.36 -4.43 -8.94
C PRO A 265 9.91 -3.94 -9.02
N GLU A 266 9.19 -4.24 -10.11
CA GLU A 266 7.80 -3.79 -10.31
C GLU A 266 6.85 -4.36 -9.27
N HIS A 267 7.09 -5.57 -8.79
CA HIS A 267 6.30 -6.15 -7.70
C HIS A 267 6.39 -5.37 -6.36
N LEU A 268 7.29 -4.38 -6.25
CA LEU A 268 7.40 -3.47 -5.08
C LEU A 268 6.92 -2.05 -5.37
N ASN A 269 6.79 -1.65 -6.65
CA ASN A 269 6.49 -0.27 -7.03
C ASN A 269 5.34 -0.10 -8.04
N GLY A 270 4.76 -1.18 -8.54
CA GLY A 270 3.65 -1.22 -9.48
C GLY A 270 4.07 -1.08 -10.93
N ILE A 271 4.82 -0.06 -11.29
CA ILE A 271 5.37 0.17 -12.63
C ILE A 271 6.66 0.98 -12.55
N ASN A 272 7.67 0.60 -13.31
CA ASN A 272 8.92 1.34 -13.42
C ASN A 272 8.80 2.55 -14.35
N PHE A 273 9.56 3.61 -14.03
CA PHE A 273 9.68 4.79 -14.89
C PHE A 273 10.08 4.45 -16.34
N HIS A 274 10.84 3.37 -16.55
CA HIS A 274 11.21 2.94 -17.90
C HIS A 274 9.99 2.56 -18.74
N ASN A 275 9.01 1.91 -18.13
CA ASN A 275 7.78 1.40 -18.77
C ASN A 275 6.65 2.43 -18.81
N VAL A 276 6.84 3.61 -18.22
CA VAL A 276 5.87 4.71 -18.25
C VAL A 276 5.82 5.33 -19.65
N ASN A 277 4.65 5.84 -20.06
CA ASN A 277 4.51 6.52 -21.35
C ASN A 277 5.37 7.81 -21.45
N THR A 278 5.72 8.18 -22.67
CA THR A 278 6.63 9.31 -22.95
C THR A 278 6.10 10.64 -22.41
N VAL A 279 4.77 10.87 -22.46
CA VAL A 279 4.15 12.11 -21.98
C VAL A 279 4.38 12.28 -20.48
N LEU A 280 4.14 11.20 -19.70
CA LEU A 280 4.34 11.26 -18.26
C LEU A 280 5.85 11.39 -17.89
N LYS A 281 6.76 10.76 -18.66
CA LYS A 281 8.20 10.98 -18.50
C LYS A 281 8.55 12.45 -18.62
N LEU A 282 8.01 13.13 -19.64
CA LEU A 282 8.21 14.58 -19.82
C LEU A 282 7.62 15.39 -18.66
N VAL A 283 6.41 15.06 -18.20
CA VAL A 283 5.78 15.71 -17.04
C VAL A 283 6.67 15.59 -15.80
N ILE A 284 7.17 14.40 -15.49
CA ILE A 284 8.07 14.18 -14.35
C ILE A 284 9.35 15.00 -14.48
N ILE A 285 9.98 14.99 -15.66
CA ILE A 285 11.21 15.79 -15.92
C ILE A 285 10.95 17.28 -15.73
N ILE A 286 9.84 17.80 -16.24
CA ILE A 286 9.44 19.21 -16.04
C ILE A 286 9.26 19.51 -14.54
N GLY A 287 8.63 18.62 -13.80
CA GLY A 287 8.47 18.74 -12.35
C GLY A 287 9.81 18.79 -11.62
N ILE A 288 10.74 17.91 -11.96
CA ILE A 288 12.10 17.89 -11.40
C ILE A 288 12.83 19.21 -11.71
N LEU A 289 12.78 19.67 -12.95
CA LEU A 289 13.42 20.93 -13.36
C LEU A 289 12.81 22.13 -12.62
N ALA A 290 11.51 22.15 -12.42
CA ALA A 290 10.82 23.21 -11.65
C ALA A 290 11.25 23.20 -10.18
N ALA A 291 11.41 22.04 -9.54
CA ALA A 291 11.92 21.92 -8.18
C ALA A 291 13.37 22.44 -8.07
N PHE A 292 14.24 22.03 -8.98
CA PHE A 292 15.63 22.53 -9.02
C PHE A 292 15.70 24.04 -9.28
N ALA A 293 14.89 24.56 -10.21
CA ALA A 293 14.81 25.98 -10.48
C ALA A 293 14.33 26.77 -9.24
N PHE A 294 13.41 26.21 -8.45
CA PHE A 294 12.99 26.81 -7.19
C PHE A 294 14.13 26.86 -6.16
N ILE A 295 14.92 25.80 -6.02
CA ILE A 295 16.10 25.78 -5.13
C ILE A 295 17.14 26.79 -5.58
N ILE A 296 17.47 26.84 -6.88
CA ILE A 296 18.41 27.81 -7.45
C ILE A 296 17.93 29.24 -7.22
N LYS A 297 16.62 29.49 -7.43
CA LYS A 297 16.00 30.78 -7.15
C LYS A 297 16.14 31.17 -5.68
N PHE A 298 15.98 30.26 -4.74
CA PHE A 298 16.17 30.51 -3.32
C PHE A 298 17.63 30.87 -3.00
N ILE A 299 18.60 30.12 -3.54
CA ILE A 299 20.04 30.43 -3.41
C ILE A 299 20.35 31.82 -3.97
N TYR A 300 19.81 32.13 -5.14
CA TYR A 300 19.94 33.47 -5.75
C TYR A 300 19.35 34.55 -4.85
N SER A 301 18.19 34.31 -4.23
CA SER A 301 17.58 35.27 -3.30
C SER A 301 18.46 35.53 -2.08
N ILE A 302 19.12 34.50 -1.54
CA ILE A 302 20.10 34.66 -0.47
C ILE A 302 21.28 35.51 -0.93
N ALA A 303 21.86 35.19 -2.09
CA ALA A 303 23.04 35.86 -2.60
C ALA A 303 22.80 37.36 -2.90
N VAL A 304 21.66 37.68 -3.51
CA VAL A 304 21.36 39.04 -4.00
C VAL A 304 20.69 39.90 -2.96
N TYR A 305 19.76 39.34 -2.21
CA TYR A 305 18.87 40.13 -1.30
C TYR A 305 19.27 40.03 0.17
N SER A 306 20.07 39.07 0.59
CA SER A 306 20.52 38.94 1.97
C SER A 306 21.96 39.43 2.12
N LYS A 307 22.21 40.38 3.00
CA LYS A 307 23.59 40.82 3.33
C LYS A 307 24.33 39.80 4.20
N LYS A 308 23.58 38.94 4.94
CA LYS A 308 24.10 37.89 5.82
C LYS A 308 23.14 36.71 5.78
N ILE A 309 23.70 35.52 5.71
CA ILE A 309 22.93 34.27 5.89
C ILE A 309 22.50 34.22 7.35
N GLU A 310 21.19 34.17 7.60
CA GLU A 310 20.69 34.00 8.96
C GLU A 310 20.96 32.57 9.43
N LEU A 311 21.71 32.43 10.51
CA LEU A 311 22.06 31.12 11.09
C LEU A 311 20.80 30.28 11.41
N SER A 312 19.65 30.95 11.69
CA SER A 312 18.36 30.29 11.90
C SER A 312 17.89 29.51 10.67
N TRP A 313 18.13 30.00 9.46
CA TRP A 313 17.76 29.29 8.23
C TRP A 313 18.56 28.00 8.06
N ILE A 314 19.88 28.09 8.24
CA ILE A 314 20.77 26.90 8.13
C ILE A 314 20.34 25.84 9.16
N LYS A 315 20.12 26.22 10.41
CA LYS A 315 19.70 25.31 11.47
C LYS A 315 18.42 24.56 11.14
N ASN A 316 17.41 25.29 10.66
CA ASN A 316 16.14 24.67 10.30
C ASN A 316 16.23 23.83 9.02
N ILE A 317 16.95 24.27 7.98
CA ILE A 317 17.19 23.47 6.77
C ILE A 317 17.90 22.16 7.16
N LEU A 318 18.96 22.22 7.98
CA LEU A 318 19.66 21.02 8.44
C LEU A 318 18.76 20.12 9.30
N LEU A 319 17.88 20.68 10.12
CA LEU A 319 16.90 19.90 10.88
C LEU A 319 15.98 19.10 9.94
N PHE A 320 15.32 19.76 8.99
CA PHE A 320 14.41 19.09 8.06
C PHE A 320 15.15 18.07 7.18
N THR A 321 16.32 18.44 6.64
CA THR A 321 17.16 17.55 5.84
C THR A 321 17.61 16.33 6.66
N GLY A 322 17.94 16.53 7.93
CA GLY A 322 18.30 15.44 8.82
C GLY A 322 17.14 14.46 9.08
N PHE A 323 15.90 14.94 9.16
CA PHE A 323 14.73 14.05 9.23
C PHE A 323 14.51 13.29 7.94
N ILE A 324 14.71 13.91 6.77
CA ILE A 324 14.64 13.25 5.46
C ILE A 324 15.70 12.15 5.39
N ILE A 325 16.98 12.50 5.59
CA ILE A 325 18.08 11.54 5.50
C ILE A 325 17.97 10.44 6.54
N GLY A 326 17.66 10.78 7.81
CA GLY A 326 17.49 9.80 8.87
C GLY A 326 16.40 8.77 8.56
N SER A 327 15.24 9.22 8.06
CA SER A 327 14.17 8.30 7.68
C SER A 327 14.54 7.43 6.47
N MET A 328 15.30 7.94 5.50
CA MET A 328 15.83 7.15 4.38
C MET A 328 16.89 6.14 4.83
N VAL A 329 17.84 6.55 5.66
CA VAL A 329 18.86 5.65 6.22
C VAL A 329 18.22 4.46 6.92
N SER A 330 17.11 4.67 7.65
CA SER A 330 16.43 3.61 8.39
C SER A 330 15.83 2.53 7.49
N SER A 331 15.46 2.85 6.27
CA SER A 331 14.95 1.91 5.27
C SER A 331 16.07 1.33 4.40
N ALA A 332 17.08 2.12 4.10
CA ALA A 332 18.19 1.70 3.25
C ALA A 332 19.11 0.62 3.87
N VAL A 333 19.08 0.45 5.20
CA VAL A 333 19.82 -0.63 5.89
C VAL A 333 19.10 -1.98 5.87
N THR A 334 17.91 -2.08 5.23
CA THR A 334 17.14 -3.31 5.13
C THR A 334 17.43 -4.04 3.81
N ILE A 335 16.93 -5.27 3.68
CA ILE A 335 17.17 -6.14 2.52
C ILE A 335 16.54 -5.66 1.20
N ARG A 336 15.63 -4.68 1.26
CA ARG A 336 14.93 -4.10 0.09
C ARG A 336 14.35 -2.75 0.44
N VAL A 337 14.04 -1.95 -0.57
CA VAL A 337 13.30 -0.68 -0.42
C VAL A 337 11.85 -0.89 -0.85
N GLU A 338 10.91 -0.56 0.04
CA GLU A 338 9.48 -0.55 -0.25
C GLU A 338 8.95 0.88 -0.32
N MET A 339 8.03 1.16 -1.22
CA MET A 339 7.46 2.51 -1.39
C MET A 339 6.86 3.10 -0.12
N ARG A 340 6.27 2.28 0.76
CA ARG A 340 5.70 2.72 2.04
C ARG A 340 6.72 3.41 2.95
N TRP A 341 8.01 3.06 2.82
CA TRP A 341 9.05 3.67 3.66
C TRP A 341 9.45 5.06 3.21
N VAL A 342 9.13 5.43 1.96
CA VAL A 342 9.35 6.77 1.44
C VAL A 342 8.28 7.76 1.91
N TYR A 343 7.21 7.29 2.56
CA TYR A 343 6.12 8.13 3.06
C TYR A 343 6.60 9.19 4.07
N ALA A 344 7.46 8.82 5.03
CA ALA A 344 8.02 9.74 6.01
C ALA A 344 9.00 10.75 5.38
N PRO A 345 10.06 10.35 4.62
CA PRO A 345 10.94 11.31 3.96
C PRO A 345 10.20 12.23 2.99
N TYR A 346 9.14 11.76 2.32
CA TYR A 346 8.31 12.60 1.45
C TYR A 346 7.61 13.72 2.23
N LEU A 347 6.98 13.40 3.36
CA LEU A 347 6.35 14.39 4.24
C LEU A 347 7.36 15.45 4.70
N PHE A 348 8.54 15.03 5.15
CA PHE A 348 9.58 15.96 5.61
C PHE A 348 10.12 16.84 4.48
N MET A 349 10.21 16.31 3.26
CA MET A 349 10.56 17.08 2.06
C MET A 349 9.52 18.16 1.76
N LEU A 350 8.22 17.84 1.84
CA LEU A 350 7.15 18.83 1.64
C LEU A 350 7.23 19.97 2.68
N LEU A 351 7.52 19.63 3.94
CA LEU A 351 7.72 20.62 5.00
C LEU A 351 8.97 21.47 4.79
N LEU A 352 10.10 20.87 4.33
CA LEU A 352 11.30 21.59 3.96
C LEU A 352 11.01 22.62 2.85
N ILE A 353 10.29 22.24 1.82
CA ILE A 353 9.88 23.14 0.73
C ILE A 353 9.03 24.30 1.25
N SER A 354 8.08 24.00 2.15
CA SER A 354 7.28 25.02 2.83
C SER A 354 8.15 26.01 3.60
N TYR A 355 9.15 25.49 4.33
CA TYR A 355 10.08 26.33 5.09
C TYR A 355 10.94 27.21 4.16
N ILE A 356 11.51 26.65 3.10
CA ILE A 356 12.32 27.38 2.10
C ILE A 356 11.51 28.50 1.46
N TYR A 357 10.26 28.23 1.09
CA TYR A 357 9.37 29.27 0.54
C TYR A 357 9.12 30.42 1.53
N GLY A 358 8.85 30.10 2.79
CA GLY A 358 8.64 31.11 3.84
C GLY A 358 9.89 31.96 4.11
N ALA A 359 11.06 31.33 4.12
CA ALA A 359 12.36 31.99 4.25
C ALA A 359 12.64 32.92 3.06
N ASP A 360 12.45 32.45 1.84
CA ASP A 360 12.59 33.24 0.60
C ASP A 360 11.72 34.50 0.61
N LYS A 361 10.43 34.33 0.95
CA LYS A 361 9.50 35.45 1.09
C LYS A 361 9.96 36.46 2.16
N SER A 362 10.48 35.97 3.28
CA SER A 362 10.96 36.84 4.37
C SER A 362 12.20 37.65 3.99
N ILE A 363 13.14 37.06 3.21
CA ILE A 363 14.33 37.74 2.68
C ILE A 363 13.93 38.91 1.81
N ILE A 364 13.01 38.67 0.87
CA ILE A 364 12.53 39.69 -0.07
C ILE A 364 11.85 40.84 0.67
N VAL A 365 10.93 40.53 1.59
CA VAL A 365 10.17 41.55 2.38
C VAL A 365 11.10 42.40 3.26
N LYS A 366 12.09 41.79 3.95
CA LYS A 366 13.06 42.49 4.79
C LYS A 366 13.90 43.46 3.95
N ARG A 367 14.32 43.07 2.76
CA ARG A 367 15.14 43.89 1.88
C ARG A 367 14.38 45.16 1.41
N VAL A 368 13.12 44.97 1.06
CA VAL A 368 12.26 46.10 0.63
C VAL A 368 12.09 47.11 1.74
N LYS A 369 11.76 46.66 2.95
CA LYS A 369 11.61 47.53 4.12
C LYS A 369 12.89 48.27 4.52
N SER A 370 14.06 47.62 4.35
CA SER A 370 15.37 48.18 4.80
C SER A 370 15.94 49.26 3.87
N LYS A 371 15.58 49.22 2.60
CA LYS A 371 16.14 50.13 1.61
C LYS A 371 15.18 51.29 1.40
N LYS A 372 14.58 52.07 2.10
CA LYS A 372 13.83 53.26 1.71
C LYS A 372 13.72 53.51 0.16
N ILE A 373 13.98 52.44 -0.61
CA ILE A 373 13.93 52.38 -2.05
C ILE A 373 12.44 52.26 -2.37
N LYS A 374 11.93 53.21 -3.13
CA LYS A 374 10.71 53.05 -3.94
C LYS A 374 10.97 51.91 -4.96
N ALA A 375 11.15 50.65 -4.45
CA ALA A 375 11.09 49.48 -5.32
C ALA A 375 9.68 49.47 -5.85
N SER A 376 9.52 49.58 -7.16
CA SER A 376 8.19 49.50 -7.74
C SER A 376 7.50 48.24 -7.22
N PRO A 377 6.26 48.30 -6.77
CA PRO A 377 5.52 47.14 -6.29
C PRO A 377 5.61 45.94 -7.24
N GLY A 378 5.79 46.17 -8.54
CA GLY A 378 5.97 45.19 -9.57
C GLY A 378 7.22 44.29 -9.39
N LYS A 379 8.39 44.81 -8.97
CA LYS A 379 9.60 43.95 -8.80
C LYS A 379 9.47 42.94 -7.65
N ILE A 380 8.80 43.33 -6.57
CA ILE A 380 8.55 42.44 -5.42
C ILE A 380 7.57 41.35 -5.82
N PHE A 381 6.53 41.74 -6.54
CA PHE A 381 5.51 40.86 -7.07
C PHE A 381 6.16 39.80 -7.99
N HIS A 382 7.01 40.20 -8.94
CA HIS A 382 7.66 39.26 -9.86
C HIS A 382 8.52 38.20 -9.17
N VAL A 383 9.34 38.58 -8.19
CA VAL A 383 10.23 37.59 -7.52
C VAL A 383 9.44 36.60 -6.65
N SER A 384 8.39 37.05 -5.97
CA SER A 384 7.51 36.15 -5.21
C SER A 384 6.63 35.30 -6.13
N PHE A 385 6.18 35.85 -7.25
CA PHE A 385 5.37 35.16 -8.25
C PHE A 385 6.14 34.00 -8.91
N THR A 386 7.40 34.21 -9.28
CA THR A 386 8.24 33.13 -9.85
C THR A 386 8.33 31.89 -8.93
N ALA A 387 8.50 32.10 -7.62
CA ALA A 387 8.52 30.97 -6.68
C ALA A 387 7.19 30.22 -6.63
N VAL A 388 6.06 30.96 -6.67
CA VAL A 388 4.72 30.37 -6.70
C VAL A 388 4.51 29.56 -7.98
N VAL A 389 4.89 30.09 -9.14
CA VAL A 389 4.75 29.40 -10.42
C VAL A 389 5.58 28.11 -10.45
N LEU A 390 6.86 28.18 -10.03
CA LEU A 390 7.73 27.01 -10.01
C LEU A 390 7.17 25.90 -9.09
N LEU A 391 6.70 26.26 -7.90
CA LEU A 391 6.11 25.31 -6.97
C LEU A 391 4.77 24.78 -7.46
N PHE A 392 3.97 25.58 -8.16
CA PHE A 392 2.73 25.13 -8.77
C PHE A 392 3.00 24.11 -9.89
N VAL A 393 3.94 24.41 -10.79
CA VAL A 393 4.34 23.49 -11.86
C VAL A 393 4.88 22.18 -11.27
N TRP A 394 5.76 22.27 -10.28
CA TRP A 394 6.27 21.08 -9.58
C TRP A 394 5.14 20.26 -8.95
N ALA A 395 4.24 20.88 -8.18
CA ALA A 395 3.14 20.21 -7.53
C ALA A 395 2.19 19.55 -8.54
N PHE A 396 1.83 20.27 -9.60
CA PHE A 396 0.99 19.73 -10.66
C PHE A 396 1.62 18.49 -11.32
N CYS A 397 2.90 18.56 -11.67
CA CYS A 397 3.62 17.44 -12.28
C CYS A 397 3.70 16.23 -11.33
N MET A 398 4.00 16.45 -10.04
CA MET A 398 4.09 15.37 -9.06
C MET A 398 2.73 14.73 -8.76
N ILE A 399 1.67 15.53 -8.63
CA ILE A 399 0.30 15.02 -8.46
C ILE A 399 -0.11 14.17 -9.67
N THR A 400 0.16 14.64 -10.89
CA THR A 400 -0.14 13.90 -12.12
C THR A 400 0.61 12.57 -12.13
N ALA A 401 1.90 12.57 -11.76
CA ALA A 401 2.69 11.35 -11.67
C ALA A 401 2.15 10.38 -10.61
N ASP A 402 1.82 10.89 -9.42
CA ASP A 402 1.29 10.06 -8.34
C ASP A 402 -0.07 9.41 -8.71
N ILE A 403 -0.98 10.17 -9.33
CA ILE A 403 -2.26 9.64 -9.82
C ILE A 403 -2.03 8.53 -10.86
N TYR A 404 -1.11 8.74 -11.81
CA TYR A 404 -0.80 7.72 -12.81
C TYR A 404 -0.23 6.45 -12.17
N TYR A 405 0.76 6.57 -11.29
CA TYR A 405 1.37 5.41 -10.61
C TYR A 405 0.36 4.64 -9.75
N ARG A 406 -0.61 5.34 -9.14
CA ARG A 406 -1.68 4.69 -8.37
C ARG A 406 -2.54 3.74 -9.21
N GLY A 407 -2.64 3.94 -10.51
CA GLY A 407 -3.33 3.02 -11.43
C GLY A 407 -2.65 1.66 -11.61
N TYR A 408 -1.44 1.46 -11.07
CA TYR A 408 -0.68 0.20 -11.19
C TYR A 408 -0.46 -0.50 -9.85
N TYR A 409 -1.24 -0.19 -8.83
CA TYR A 409 -1.10 -0.81 -7.51
C TYR A 409 -1.36 -2.30 -7.51
N ASP A 410 -2.25 -2.78 -8.37
CA ASP A 410 -2.56 -4.20 -8.49
C ASP A 410 -1.36 -5.05 -8.94
N ASN A 411 -0.30 -4.43 -9.49
CA ASN A 411 0.95 -5.12 -9.80
C ASN A 411 1.85 -5.31 -8.58
N ILE A 412 1.55 -4.68 -7.44
CA ILE A 412 2.36 -4.80 -6.22
C ILE A 412 1.95 -6.07 -5.48
N TYR A 413 2.92 -6.91 -5.12
CA TYR A 413 2.71 -8.25 -4.57
C TYR A 413 1.72 -8.30 -3.39
N ILE A 414 1.74 -7.26 -2.53
CA ILE A 414 0.85 -7.23 -1.37
C ILE A 414 -0.61 -7.00 -1.76
N PHE A 415 -0.85 -6.22 -2.82
CA PHE A 415 -2.20 -5.96 -3.32
C PHE A 415 -2.71 -7.09 -4.21
N ILE A 416 -1.81 -7.79 -4.92
CA ILE A 416 -2.13 -9.08 -5.54
C ILE A 416 -2.70 -10.04 -4.49
N GLY A 417 -2.00 -10.21 -3.36
CA GLY A 417 -2.46 -11.06 -2.26
C GLY A 417 -3.72 -10.54 -1.58
N GLN A 418 -3.84 -9.21 -1.42
CA GLN A 418 -5.03 -8.58 -0.86
C GLN A 418 -6.28 -8.79 -1.75
N ASN A 419 -6.11 -8.75 -3.08
CA ASN A 419 -7.20 -9.02 -4.03
C ASN A 419 -7.66 -10.48 -3.93
N ARG A 420 -6.73 -11.45 -3.78
CA ARG A 420 -7.06 -12.85 -3.50
C ARG A 420 -7.84 -13.00 -2.19
N ALA A 421 -7.38 -12.36 -1.12
CA ALA A 421 -8.06 -12.39 0.16
C ALA A 421 -9.46 -11.77 0.09
N ASN A 422 -9.63 -10.67 -0.65
CA ASN A 422 -10.93 -10.06 -0.89
C ASN A 422 -11.86 -11.01 -1.66
N SER A 423 -11.38 -11.64 -2.73
CA SER A 423 -12.13 -12.60 -3.51
C SER A 423 -12.53 -13.82 -2.68
N LEU A 424 -11.61 -14.37 -1.89
CA LEU A 424 -11.93 -15.47 -0.97
C LEU A 424 -13.03 -15.08 0.03
N ALA A 425 -13.00 -13.85 0.54
CA ALA A 425 -14.03 -13.35 1.43
C ALA A 425 -15.38 -13.21 0.74
N ASP A 426 -15.40 -12.70 -0.51
CA ASP A 426 -16.61 -12.51 -1.30
C ASP A 426 -17.28 -13.85 -1.59
N GLU A 427 -16.51 -14.85 -2.06
CA GLU A 427 -16.99 -16.17 -2.43
C GLU A 427 -17.35 -17.05 -1.22
N THR A 428 -17.00 -16.64 0.01
CA THR A 428 -17.26 -17.42 1.22
C THR A 428 -18.08 -16.64 2.25
N TYR A 429 -17.43 -15.85 3.09
CA TYR A 429 -18.09 -15.20 4.23
C TYR A 429 -19.20 -14.22 3.80
N TYR A 430 -18.97 -13.42 2.77
CA TYR A 430 -19.99 -12.47 2.31
C TYR A 430 -21.15 -13.14 1.56
N LYS A 431 -20.91 -14.31 0.97
CA LYS A 431 -21.93 -15.11 0.30
C LYS A 431 -22.75 -15.95 1.30
N TYR A 432 -22.10 -16.64 2.23
CA TYR A 432 -22.70 -17.62 3.12
C TYR A 432 -22.93 -17.11 4.56
N GLY A 433 -22.29 -16.06 4.98
CA GLY A 433 -22.46 -15.44 6.30
C GLY A 433 -22.17 -16.40 7.45
N LYS A 434 -23.15 -16.52 8.35
CA LYS A 434 -23.06 -17.38 9.54
C LYS A 434 -23.15 -18.87 9.24
N ASP A 435 -23.75 -19.24 8.12
CA ASP A 435 -23.90 -20.65 7.71
C ASP A 435 -22.53 -21.28 7.39
N LEU A 436 -21.51 -20.44 7.21
CA LEU A 436 -20.13 -20.88 7.02
C LEU A 436 -19.59 -21.75 8.17
N ARG A 437 -20.16 -21.63 9.39
CA ARG A 437 -19.77 -22.46 10.55
C ARG A 437 -19.97 -23.95 10.32
N ASP A 438 -21.04 -24.27 9.58
CA ASP A 438 -21.48 -25.63 9.32
C ASP A 438 -21.01 -26.15 7.95
N LYS A 439 -20.24 -25.34 7.21
CA LYS A 439 -19.70 -25.69 5.90
C LYS A 439 -18.30 -26.32 5.99
N ARG A 440 -17.96 -27.07 4.95
CA ARG A 440 -16.62 -27.57 4.63
C ARG A 440 -16.20 -26.93 3.32
N ILE A 441 -15.05 -26.28 3.30
CA ILE A 441 -14.52 -25.61 2.11
C ILE A 441 -13.44 -26.46 1.50
N PHE A 442 -13.60 -26.77 0.23
CA PHE A 442 -12.61 -27.49 -0.57
C PHE A 442 -12.00 -26.50 -1.58
N ILE A 443 -10.67 -26.40 -1.61
CA ILE A 443 -9.94 -25.56 -2.57
C ILE A 443 -9.21 -26.48 -3.52
N ILE A 444 -9.50 -26.35 -4.83
CA ILE A 444 -8.90 -27.15 -5.88
C ILE A 444 -7.49 -26.62 -6.18
N LYS A 445 -6.48 -27.48 -6.15
CA LYS A 445 -5.04 -27.28 -6.41
C LYS A 445 -4.28 -26.45 -5.39
N ASN A 446 -4.72 -25.30 -4.98
CA ASN A 446 -4.02 -24.36 -4.09
C ASN A 446 -2.75 -23.74 -4.72
N ASP A 447 -2.83 -23.29 -5.96
CA ASP A 447 -1.74 -22.60 -6.68
C ASP A 447 -1.39 -21.27 -6.02
N PHE A 448 -2.36 -20.62 -5.33
CA PHE A 448 -2.13 -19.42 -4.53
C PHE A 448 -1.36 -19.69 -3.23
N LYS A 449 -1.09 -20.94 -2.91
CA LYS A 449 -0.28 -21.38 -1.76
C LYS A 449 -0.83 -20.88 -0.41
N LEU A 450 -2.15 -20.89 -0.25
CA LEU A 450 -2.79 -20.60 1.02
C LEU A 450 -2.43 -21.70 2.02
N SER A 451 -1.78 -21.35 3.13
CA SER A 451 -1.42 -22.32 4.16
C SER A 451 -2.63 -22.75 4.99
N LYS A 452 -2.54 -23.91 5.64
CA LYS A 452 -3.60 -24.35 6.59
C LYS A 452 -3.79 -23.36 7.73
N PHE A 453 -2.70 -22.77 8.23
CA PHE A 453 -2.76 -21.75 9.26
C PHE A 453 -3.44 -20.48 8.75
N ASP A 454 -3.03 -19.96 7.60
CA ASP A 454 -3.60 -18.73 7.04
C ASP A 454 -5.08 -18.90 6.72
N SER A 455 -5.50 -20.06 6.17
CA SER A 455 -6.91 -20.33 5.88
C SER A 455 -7.76 -20.34 7.14
N LEU A 456 -7.31 -21.02 8.21
CA LEU A 456 -8.01 -21.05 9.48
C LEU A 456 -8.15 -19.66 10.11
N GLU A 457 -7.03 -18.93 10.20
CA GLU A 457 -7.02 -17.59 10.77
C GLU A 457 -7.82 -16.60 9.93
N PHE A 458 -7.85 -16.77 8.61
CA PHE A 458 -8.67 -15.99 7.70
C PHE A 458 -10.15 -16.10 8.06
N PHE A 459 -10.70 -17.30 8.13
CA PHE A 459 -12.10 -17.51 8.45
C PHE A 459 -12.44 -17.13 9.90
N ARG A 460 -11.56 -17.40 10.85
CA ARG A 460 -11.70 -16.98 12.24
C ARG A 460 -11.59 -15.46 12.44
N SER A 461 -11.10 -14.70 11.46
CA SER A 461 -11.12 -13.24 11.53
C SER A 461 -12.53 -12.67 11.47
N TYR A 462 -13.47 -13.38 10.87
CA TYR A 462 -14.88 -13.03 10.82
C TYR A 462 -15.69 -13.65 11.98
N ASP A 463 -15.44 -14.93 12.24
CA ASP A 463 -16.16 -15.67 13.27
C ASP A 463 -15.21 -16.66 13.99
N GLN A 464 -15.03 -16.43 15.29
CA GLN A 464 -14.14 -17.24 16.12
C GLN A 464 -14.62 -18.68 16.34
N ASN A 465 -15.90 -18.96 16.07
CA ASN A 465 -16.50 -20.28 16.25
C ASN A 465 -16.31 -21.20 15.03
N ILE A 466 -15.62 -20.73 14.01
CA ILE A 466 -15.29 -21.55 12.84
C ILE A 466 -14.35 -22.68 13.25
N ARG A 467 -14.67 -23.88 12.78
CA ARG A 467 -13.96 -25.13 13.07
C ARG A 467 -12.54 -25.12 12.50
N GLU A 468 -11.65 -25.89 13.12
CA GLU A 468 -10.23 -25.91 12.72
C GLU A 468 -9.98 -26.55 11.35
N ASP A 469 -10.82 -27.48 10.96
CA ASP A 469 -10.74 -28.27 9.72
C ASP A 469 -11.68 -27.73 8.61
N ILE A 470 -12.04 -26.44 8.67
CA ILE A 470 -12.97 -25.85 7.69
C ILE A 470 -12.46 -25.96 6.25
N VAL A 471 -11.14 -25.86 6.00
CA VAL A 471 -10.55 -25.88 4.66
C VAL A 471 -9.79 -27.17 4.41
N THR A 472 -10.09 -27.80 3.28
CA THR A 472 -9.36 -28.96 2.73
C THR A 472 -8.84 -28.61 1.34
N PHE A 473 -7.55 -28.78 1.10
CA PHE A 473 -6.97 -28.66 -0.24
C PHE A 473 -7.06 -30.00 -0.95
N ILE A 474 -7.51 -29.98 -2.21
CA ILE A 474 -7.72 -31.16 -3.04
C ILE A 474 -7.07 -30.95 -4.41
N GLU A 475 -6.52 -32.00 -5.01
CA GLU A 475 -5.97 -31.94 -6.37
C GLU A 475 -7.07 -31.86 -7.43
N SER A 476 -8.23 -32.44 -7.15
CA SER A 476 -9.34 -32.56 -8.07
C SER A 476 -10.66 -32.65 -7.34
N TYR A 477 -11.74 -32.06 -7.90
CA TYR A 477 -13.08 -32.21 -7.34
C TYR A 477 -13.57 -33.67 -7.32
N ARG A 478 -13.05 -34.53 -8.16
CA ARG A 478 -13.36 -35.98 -8.16
C ARG A 478 -13.05 -36.65 -6.84
N SER A 479 -12.10 -36.16 -6.07
CA SER A 479 -11.76 -36.70 -4.75
C SER A 479 -12.85 -36.46 -3.70
N ILE A 480 -13.78 -35.54 -3.95
CA ILE A 480 -14.90 -35.25 -3.04
C ILE A 480 -16.05 -36.25 -3.25
N GLY A 481 -16.21 -36.79 -4.46
CA GLY A 481 -17.37 -37.58 -4.84
C GLY A 481 -18.62 -36.72 -5.00
N GLN A 482 -19.70 -37.05 -4.28
CA GLN A 482 -20.93 -36.27 -4.28
C GLN A 482 -20.74 -34.98 -3.47
N ILE A 483 -21.23 -33.86 -4.00
CA ILE A 483 -21.16 -32.55 -3.34
C ILE A 483 -22.42 -32.35 -2.49
N ASP A 484 -22.25 -32.49 -1.18
CA ASP A 484 -23.30 -32.32 -0.19
C ASP A 484 -23.62 -30.84 0.06
N ASP A 485 -24.75 -30.58 0.73
CA ASP A 485 -25.21 -29.22 1.01
C ASP A 485 -24.31 -28.45 1.99
N ASP A 486 -23.49 -29.15 2.79
CA ASP A 486 -22.52 -28.54 3.69
C ASP A 486 -21.17 -28.24 3.03
N MET A 487 -21.01 -28.54 1.74
CA MET A 487 -19.77 -28.31 1.01
C MET A 487 -19.79 -27.02 0.21
N ILE A 488 -18.64 -26.35 0.20
CA ILE A 488 -18.30 -25.25 -0.70
C ILE A 488 -17.03 -25.66 -1.44
N VAL A 489 -17.06 -25.58 -2.76
CA VAL A 489 -15.91 -25.89 -3.59
C VAL A 489 -15.44 -24.63 -4.30
N LEU A 490 -14.19 -24.27 -4.07
CA LEU A 490 -13.54 -23.10 -4.66
C LEU A 490 -12.50 -23.53 -5.69
N SER A 491 -12.50 -22.84 -6.82
CA SER A 491 -11.46 -22.88 -7.83
C SER A 491 -10.65 -21.59 -7.81
N GLU A 492 -9.36 -21.67 -8.18
CA GLU A 492 -8.47 -20.52 -8.31
C GLU A 492 -8.42 -20.06 -9.78
N ASP A 493 -8.83 -18.82 -10.02
CA ASP A 493 -8.67 -18.15 -11.32
C ASP A 493 -7.30 -17.45 -11.34
N LEU A 494 -6.31 -18.11 -11.93
CA LEU A 494 -4.95 -17.58 -12.01
C LEU A 494 -4.85 -16.31 -12.88
N LYS A 495 -5.70 -16.20 -13.91
CA LYS A 495 -5.70 -15.05 -14.81
C LYS A 495 -6.21 -13.79 -14.12
N ASN A 496 -7.33 -13.90 -13.41
CA ASN A 496 -7.95 -12.79 -12.69
C ASN A 496 -7.47 -12.67 -11.25
N ASN A 497 -6.60 -13.59 -10.80
CA ASN A 497 -6.02 -13.61 -9.48
C ASN A 497 -7.09 -13.61 -8.37
N SER A 498 -8.10 -14.47 -8.52
CA SER A 498 -9.30 -14.54 -7.69
C SER A 498 -9.71 -15.96 -7.39
N TYR A 499 -10.53 -16.15 -6.34
CA TYR A 499 -11.26 -17.38 -6.08
C TYR A 499 -12.63 -17.32 -6.73
N GLN A 500 -13.16 -18.47 -7.13
CA GLN A 500 -14.50 -18.64 -7.67
C GLN A 500 -15.20 -19.78 -6.94
N ASP A 501 -16.43 -19.56 -6.49
CA ASP A 501 -17.27 -20.62 -5.95
C ASP A 501 -17.89 -21.41 -7.10
N VAL A 502 -17.41 -22.63 -7.27
CA VAL A 502 -17.87 -23.57 -8.32
C VAL A 502 -18.81 -24.63 -7.77
N THR A 503 -19.32 -24.48 -6.55
CA THR A 503 -20.14 -25.49 -5.85
C THR A 503 -21.38 -25.85 -6.65
N ASP A 504 -22.17 -24.85 -7.04
CA ASP A 504 -23.43 -25.09 -7.77
C ASP A 504 -23.18 -25.63 -9.19
N PHE A 505 -22.12 -25.15 -9.83
CA PHE A 505 -21.68 -25.70 -11.11
C PHE A 505 -21.36 -27.19 -10.97
N LEU A 506 -20.56 -27.58 -9.97
CA LEU A 506 -20.19 -28.98 -9.77
C LEU A 506 -21.35 -29.87 -9.31
N ARG A 507 -22.30 -29.34 -8.51
CA ARG A 507 -23.53 -30.07 -8.13
C ARG A 507 -24.39 -30.42 -9.32
N ASN A 508 -24.48 -29.50 -10.27
CA ASN A 508 -25.27 -29.66 -11.48
C ASN A 508 -24.49 -30.37 -12.60
N LEU A 509 -23.19 -30.62 -12.38
CA LEU A 509 -22.30 -31.26 -13.36
C LEU A 509 -22.63 -32.75 -13.45
N LYS A 510 -23.62 -33.09 -14.24
CA LYS A 510 -23.93 -34.48 -14.60
C LYS A 510 -23.08 -34.90 -15.78
N ILE A 511 -21.74 -34.91 -15.57
CA ILE A 511 -20.78 -35.31 -16.60
C ILE A 511 -20.14 -36.63 -16.18
N GLU A 512 -20.32 -37.63 -16.99
CA GLU A 512 -19.54 -38.84 -16.96
C GLU A 512 -18.35 -38.66 -17.92
N ASN A 513 -17.16 -38.49 -17.37
CA ASN A 513 -15.95 -38.50 -18.20
C ASN A 513 -15.58 -39.98 -18.54
N VAL A 514 -15.66 -40.30 -19.82
CA VAL A 514 -15.25 -41.59 -20.29
C VAL A 514 -13.70 -41.63 -20.36
N TYR A 515 -13.09 -40.62 -20.98
CA TYR A 515 -11.63 -40.37 -20.96
C TYR A 515 -11.28 -38.98 -21.47
N GLY A 516 -10.07 -38.52 -21.22
CA GLY A 516 -9.45 -37.33 -21.83
C GLY A 516 -9.91 -35.97 -21.32
N HIS A 517 -10.81 -35.90 -20.33
CA HIS A 517 -11.20 -34.64 -19.71
C HIS A 517 -10.91 -34.70 -18.22
N TYR A 518 -10.19 -33.71 -17.72
CA TYR A 518 -9.74 -33.65 -16.32
C TYR A 518 -10.64 -32.77 -15.48
N SER A 519 -10.57 -32.99 -14.20
CA SER A 519 -11.45 -32.36 -13.21
C SER A 519 -11.33 -30.84 -13.10
N ASP A 520 -10.24 -30.28 -13.56
CA ASP A 520 -9.95 -28.85 -13.58
C ASP A 520 -10.22 -28.22 -14.95
N GLY A 521 -10.90 -28.95 -15.82
CA GLY A 521 -11.29 -28.52 -17.15
C GLY A 521 -10.28 -28.80 -18.25
N TRP A 522 -9.04 -29.14 -17.93
CA TRP A 522 -8.07 -29.54 -18.95
C TRP A 522 -8.56 -30.75 -19.74
N THR A 523 -8.31 -30.72 -21.05
CA THR A 523 -8.80 -31.72 -21.98
C THR A 523 -7.65 -32.15 -22.87
N ASP A 524 -7.51 -33.47 -23.06
CA ASP A 524 -6.53 -34.05 -23.98
C ASP A 524 -6.90 -33.76 -25.44
N GLU A 525 -5.99 -34.07 -26.36
CA GLU A 525 -6.22 -34.03 -27.80
C GLU A 525 -7.46 -34.82 -28.19
N GLU A 526 -7.78 -35.90 -27.48
CA GLU A 526 -8.98 -36.70 -27.68
C GLU A 526 -9.70 -36.91 -26.33
N ALA A 527 -10.98 -36.54 -26.26
CA ALA A 527 -11.80 -36.71 -25.07
C ALA A 527 -13.19 -37.22 -25.41
N LYS A 528 -13.72 -38.07 -24.52
CA LYS A 528 -15.10 -38.54 -24.64
C LYS A 528 -15.87 -38.33 -23.34
N LEU A 529 -17.03 -37.71 -23.47
CA LEU A 529 -17.88 -37.31 -22.37
C LEU A 529 -19.31 -37.81 -22.62
N ASN A 530 -20.01 -38.17 -21.55
CA ASN A 530 -21.47 -38.27 -21.56
C ASN A 530 -21.99 -37.14 -20.68
N VAL A 531 -22.78 -36.24 -21.24
CA VAL A 531 -23.32 -35.07 -20.56
C VAL A 531 -24.83 -35.16 -20.47
N MET A 532 -25.38 -35.05 -19.26
CA MET A 532 -26.84 -34.97 -19.08
C MET A 532 -27.27 -33.54 -19.36
N SER A 533 -28.03 -33.32 -20.41
CA SER A 533 -28.63 -32.01 -20.73
C SER A 533 -29.64 -31.59 -19.67
N GLY A 534 -29.83 -30.28 -19.47
CA GLY A 534 -30.80 -29.71 -18.56
C GLY A 534 -32.23 -29.70 -19.12
N GLU A 535 -33.11 -28.94 -18.45
CA GLU A 535 -34.53 -28.85 -18.83
C GLU A 535 -34.74 -28.22 -20.22
N LYS A 536 -33.83 -27.36 -20.66
CA LYS A 536 -33.89 -26.74 -21.98
C LYS A 536 -33.28 -27.62 -23.10
N GLY A 537 -32.41 -28.54 -22.72
CA GLY A 537 -31.69 -29.36 -23.68
C GLY A 537 -30.45 -28.68 -24.27
N GLU A 538 -30.02 -27.57 -23.70
CA GLU A 538 -28.87 -26.80 -24.16
C GLU A 538 -27.62 -27.19 -23.36
N ILE A 539 -26.48 -27.41 -24.04
CA ILE A 539 -25.19 -27.67 -23.44
C ILE A 539 -24.22 -26.64 -24.00
N HIS A 540 -23.72 -25.76 -23.13
CA HIS A 540 -22.80 -24.69 -23.52
C HIS A 540 -21.36 -25.05 -23.16
N PHE A 541 -20.48 -25.00 -24.13
CA PHE A 541 -19.05 -25.16 -23.97
C PHE A 541 -18.39 -23.78 -24.00
N GLU A 542 -17.53 -23.53 -23.04
CA GLU A 542 -16.55 -22.46 -23.07
C GLU A 542 -15.16 -23.10 -23.17
N ILE A 543 -14.55 -22.99 -24.34
CA ILE A 543 -13.24 -23.55 -24.66
C ILE A 543 -12.21 -22.46 -24.51
N MET A 544 -11.24 -22.65 -23.62
CA MET A 544 -10.13 -21.73 -23.41
C MET A 544 -8.84 -22.37 -23.95
N TYR A 545 -8.24 -21.75 -24.95
CA TYR A 545 -6.95 -22.11 -25.49
C TYR A 545 -5.87 -21.18 -24.91
N PRO A 546 -4.95 -21.68 -24.06
CA PRO A 546 -3.94 -20.85 -23.42
C PRO A 546 -2.69 -20.61 -24.27
N GLY A 547 -2.60 -21.22 -25.47
CA GLY A 547 -1.52 -21.02 -26.43
C GLY A 547 -1.66 -19.77 -27.29
N GLU A 548 -0.69 -19.55 -28.17
CA GLU A 548 -0.81 -18.57 -29.26
C GLU A 548 -1.61 -19.21 -30.40
N LEU A 549 -2.60 -18.48 -30.95
CA LEU A 549 -3.42 -18.94 -32.04
C LEU A 549 -2.68 -18.67 -33.37
N ASP A 550 -2.40 -19.72 -34.12
CA ASP A 550 -1.83 -19.64 -35.47
C ASP A 550 -2.92 -19.60 -36.57
N GLY A 551 -4.17 -19.84 -36.19
CA GLY A 551 -5.33 -19.79 -37.06
C GLY A 551 -5.69 -21.14 -37.70
N ASP A 552 -4.95 -22.18 -37.37
CA ASP A 552 -5.17 -23.55 -37.88
C ASP A 552 -5.71 -24.49 -36.78
N GLU A 553 -5.99 -23.96 -35.58
CA GLU A 553 -6.49 -24.74 -34.45
C GLU A 553 -7.96 -25.07 -34.63
N GLU A 554 -8.24 -26.36 -34.72
CA GLU A 554 -9.60 -26.89 -34.89
C GLU A 554 -9.89 -28.02 -33.89
N ILE A 555 -11.16 -28.10 -33.47
CA ILE A 555 -11.71 -29.16 -32.66
C ILE A 555 -12.85 -29.82 -33.42
N GLU A 556 -12.70 -31.10 -33.74
CA GLU A 556 -13.82 -31.92 -34.26
C GLU A 556 -14.70 -32.26 -33.03
N ILE A 557 -15.98 -31.92 -33.12
CA ILE A 557 -17.00 -32.21 -32.11
C ILE A 557 -17.99 -33.20 -32.71
N GLU A 558 -18.06 -34.40 -32.14
CA GLU A 558 -19.05 -35.39 -32.53
C GLU A 558 -20.10 -35.52 -31.40
N VAL A 559 -21.35 -35.24 -31.73
CA VAL A 559 -22.48 -35.31 -30.81
C VAL A 559 -23.47 -36.37 -31.30
N ASN A 560 -23.67 -37.42 -30.52
CA ASN A 560 -24.55 -38.54 -30.88
C ASN A 560 -24.30 -39.12 -32.27
N GLY A 561 -23.07 -39.01 -32.79
CA GLY A 561 -22.65 -39.52 -34.09
C GLY A 561 -22.67 -38.50 -35.23
N GLU A 562 -23.16 -37.28 -35.02
CA GLU A 562 -23.05 -36.16 -35.94
C GLU A 562 -21.76 -35.36 -35.65
N LYS A 563 -21.01 -35.02 -36.72
CA LYS A 563 -19.71 -34.35 -36.60
C LYS A 563 -19.77 -32.92 -37.11
N GLU A 564 -19.13 -32.03 -36.36
CA GLU A 564 -18.91 -30.64 -36.70
C GLU A 564 -17.48 -30.23 -36.36
N THR A 565 -16.91 -29.29 -37.11
CA THR A 565 -15.57 -28.74 -36.83
C THR A 565 -15.68 -27.32 -36.31
N LEU A 566 -15.16 -27.08 -35.11
CA LEU A 566 -15.06 -25.78 -34.51
C LEU A 566 -13.65 -25.22 -34.70
N TYR A 567 -13.54 -24.07 -35.34
CA TYR A 567 -12.28 -23.32 -35.49
C TYR A 567 -12.11 -22.34 -34.32
N LEU A 568 -10.94 -22.35 -33.67
CA LEU A 568 -10.65 -21.45 -32.60
C LEU A 568 -10.21 -20.08 -33.14
N ILE A 569 -11.13 -19.12 -33.17
CA ILE A 569 -10.88 -17.74 -33.65
C ILE A 569 -10.44 -16.78 -32.52
N SER A 570 -10.51 -17.22 -31.27
CA SER A 570 -10.07 -16.49 -30.09
C SER A 570 -9.64 -17.44 -28.99
N ASN A 571 -8.84 -16.95 -28.04
CA ASN A 571 -8.40 -17.75 -26.88
C ASN A 571 -9.55 -18.23 -25.98
N ILE A 572 -10.75 -17.65 -26.12
CA ILE A 572 -11.97 -18.11 -25.47
C ILE A 572 -13.04 -18.21 -26.56
N THR A 573 -13.46 -19.43 -26.87
CA THR A 573 -14.49 -19.71 -27.85
C THR A 573 -15.68 -20.37 -27.14
N GLN A 574 -16.88 -19.88 -27.45
CA GLN A 574 -18.12 -20.47 -26.94
C GLN A 574 -18.78 -21.29 -28.05
N TYR A 575 -19.29 -22.45 -27.66
CA TYR A 575 -19.99 -23.35 -28.55
C TYR A 575 -21.22 -23.92 -27.83
N GLU A 576 -22.33 -24.02 -28.55
CA GLU A 576 -23.59 -24.51 -28.03
C GLU A 576 -24.02 -25.79 -28.74
N ILE A 577 -24.48 -26.76 -27.98
CA ILE A 577 -24.96 -28.04 -28.44
C ILE A 577 -26.45 -28.15 -28.08
N ASP A 578 -27.28 -28.23 -29.10
CA ASP A 578 -28.68 -28.60 -28.92
C ASP A 578 -28.82 -30.09 -28.68
N SER A 579 -29.51 -30.47 -27.64
CA SER A 579 -29.76 -31.84 -27.25
C SER A 579 -31.21 -32.04 -26.82
N THR A 580 -31.62 -33.28 -26.67
CA THR A 580 -32.93 -33.58 -26.10
C THR A 580 -32.94 -33.20 -24.62
N PRO A 581 -33.96 -32.47 -24.13
CA PRO A 581 -34.07 -32.12 -22.69
C PRO A 581 -33.97 -33.33 -21.78
N ASN A 582 -33.23 -33.17 -20.67
CA ASN A 582 -33.01 -34.20 -19.62
C ASN A 582 -32.54 -35.56 -20.19
N SER A 583 -31.71 -35.54 -21.24
CA SER A 583 -31.17 -36.74 -21.89
C SER A 583 -29.64 -36.81 -21.78
N LEU A 584 -29.11 -38.03 -21.79
CA LEU A 584 -27.67 -38.27 -21.82
C LEU A 584 -27.17 -38.12 -23.27
N THR A 585 -26.29 -37.13 -23.47
CA THR A 585 -25.69 -36.79 -24.74
C THR A 585 -24.25 -37.27 -24.77
N ALA A 586 -23.91 -38.14 -25.69
CA ALA A 586 -22.55 -38.59 -25.91
C ALA A 586 -21.79 -37.56 -26.77
N ILE A 587 -20.68 -37.07 -26.28
CA ILE A 587 -19.86 -36.05 -26.95
C ILE A 587 -18.44 -36.59 -27.09
N HIS A 588 -17.93 -36.57 -28.29
CA HIS A 588 -16.54 -36.91 -28.59
C HIS A 588 -15.84 -35.69 -29.14
N LEU A 589 -14.74 -35.30 -28.57
CA LEU A 589 -13.93 -34.12 -28.88
C LEU A 589 -12.57 -34.57 -29.39
N LYS A 590 -12.12 -34.01 -30.51
CA LYS A 590 -10.80 -34.29 -31.04
C LYS A 590 -10.17 -33.01 -31.59
N SER A 591 -9.06 -32.55 -30.99
CA SER A 591 -8.30 -31.41 -31.50
C SER A 591 -7.18 -31.87 -32.44
N ASN A 592 -6.78 -31.00 -33.37
CA ASN A 592 -5.60 -31.20 -34.22
C ASN A 592 -4.32 -30.66 -33.61
N PHE A 593 -4.37 -30.19 -32.37
CA PHE A 593 -3.27 -29.55 -31.64
C PHE A 593 -3.17 -30.06 -30.20
N TYR A 594 -1.97 -29.87 -29.58
CA TYR A 594 -1.75 -30.03 -28.15
C TYR A 594 -0.69 -29.07 -27.64
N LEU A 595 -0.61 -28.87 -26.34
CA LEU A 595 0.29 -27.94 -25.66
C LEU A 595 1.41 -28.73 -24.94
N PRO A 596 2.60 -28.87 -25.55
CA PRO A 596 3.69 -29.67 -24.99
C PRO A 596 4.10 -29.22 -23.58
N ASP A 597 4.26 -27.90 -23.37
CA ASP A 597 4.70 -27.35 -22.08
C ASP A 597 3.69 -27.61 -20.95
N ALA A 598 2.39 -27.51 -21.23
CA ALA A 598 1.34 -27.81 -20.28
C ALA A 598 1.27 -29.31 -19.96
N SER A 599 1.43 -30.15 -20.97
CA SER A 599 1.45 -31.60 -20.81
C SER A 599 2.65 -32.06 -19.97
N GLU A 600 3.84 -31.53 -20.22
CA GLU A 600 5.06 -31.86 -19.47
C GLU A 600 4.96 -31.38 -18.00
N GLN A 601 4.47 -30.18 -17.76
CA GLN A 601 4.33 -29.64 -16.40
C GLN A 601 3.36 -30.45 -15.54
N ARG A 602 2.37 -31.07 -16.13
CA ARG A 602 1.35 -31.83 -15.43
C ARG A 602 1.59 -33.32 -15.41
N GLY A 603 2.54 -33.81 -16.20
CA GLY A 603 2.79 -35.25 -16.38
C GLY A 603 1.65 -35.97 -17.12
N GLU A 604 0.91 -35.25 -17.94
CA GLU A 604 -0.18 -35.74 -18.78
C GLU A 604 0.29 -35.86 -20.24
N ASP A 605 -0.35 -36.76 -21.02
CA ASP A 605 0.21 -37.12 -22.32
C ASP A 605 0.06 -36.02 -23.38
N ARG A 606 -1.15 -35.47 -23.58
CA ARG A 606 -1.42 -34.55 -24.69
C ARG A 606 -2.54 -33.55 -24.37
N LEU A 607 -2.30 -32.65 -23.44
CA LEU A 607 -3.24 -31.58 -23.10
C LEU A 607 -3.38 -30.57 -24.24
N SER A 608 -4.61 -30.19 -24.58
CA SER A 608 -4.89 -29.29 -25.70
C SER A 608 -5.53 -27.98 -25.27
N TYR A 609 -6.57 -28.01 -24.47
CA TYR A 609 -7.35 -26.84 -24.07
C TYR A 609 -8.04 -27.06 -22.73
N ILE A 610 -8.65 -26.01 -22.21
CA ILE A 610 -9.50 -26.08 -21.02
C ILE A 610 -10.95 -25.98 -21.46
N LEU A 611 -11.77 -26.94 -21.05
CA LEU A 611 -13.19 -27.01 -21.35
C LEU A 611 -14.03 -26.78 -20.11
N ASN A 612 -14.85 -25.75 -20.13
CA ASN A 612 -15.89 -25.51 -19.16
C ASN A 612 -17.26 -25.85 -19.77
N ILE A 613 -18.05 -26.64 -19.06
CA ILE A 613 -19.35 -27.10 -19.55
C ILE A 613 -20.44 -26.52 -18.63
N LYS A 614 -21.41 -25.83 -19.23
CA LYS A 614 -22.63 -25.38 -18.58
C LYS A 614 -23.83 -26.09 -19.19
N ILE A 615 -24.77 -26.46 -18.34
CA ILE A 615 -25.97 -27.22 -18.72
C ILE A 615 -27.18 -26.39 -18.31
N ASP A 616 -28.04 -26.05 -19.27
CA ASP A 616 -29.26 -25.29 -19.05
C ASP A 616 -30.54 -26.13 -19.28
#